data_e5cce2eeb0c7f5348a20b2867978569b
#
_entry.id   e5cce2eeb0c7f5348a20b2867978569b
#
_cell.length_a   1.000
_cell.length_b   1.000
_cell.length_c   1.000
_cell.angle_alpha   90.00
_cell.angle_beta   90.00
_cell.angle_gamma   90.00
#
_symmetry.space_group_name_H-M   'P 1'
#
loop_
_entity.id
_entity.type
_entity.pdbx_description
1 polymer ?
#
loop_
_entity_poly.entity_id
_entity_poly.type
_entity_poly.pdbx_seq_one_letter_code
_entity_poly.pdbx_strand_id
1 'polypeptide(L)'
;YPTSNFYLNLAKYLNQDFHIFDTLLAENFLNQGDFTQAKKIFQEISNYGSVFNWYSKKQISRILIQEKEKEKALKTLRDSFNSIKTKGVYEIYDYAEFLKNNEKFEEAIIYYTKILDLIDRKHPLFPKTTDGRGVSYERIGDWKKAEKDLLDSLSESPDQAYVINYLAYTWIEKGVKINESLSMLEKANKLKS
;
A
#
# COMPACT_ATOMS: atom_id res chain seq x y z
N TYR A 1 7.70 -3.39 -24.99
CA TYR A 1 6.81 -2.25 -24.61
C TYR A 1 6.35 -1.36 -25.77
N PRO A 2 7.18 -0.92 -26.75
CA PRO A 2 6.69 -0.13 -27.89
C PRO A 2 5.60 -0.83 -28.68
N THR A 3 5.74 -2.13 -28.92
CA THR A 3 4.74 -2.96 -29.60
C THR A 3 3.44 -3.05 -28.79
N SER A 4 3.53 -3.19 -27.47
CA SER A 4 2.38 -3.20 -26.57
C SER A 4 1.61 -1.87 -26.62
N ASN A 5 2.32 -0.74 -26.58
CA ASN A 5 1.72 0.58 -26.67
C ASN A 5 1.01 0.81 -28.04
N PHE A 6 1.58 0.27 -29.12
CA PHE A 6 0.93 0.32 -30.42
C PHE A 6 -0.43 -0.40 -30.40
N TYR A 7 -0.48 -1.64 -29.91
CA TYR A 7 -1.73 -2.38 -29.85
C TYR A 7 -2.75 -1.78 -28.87
N LEU A 8 -2.31 -1.21 -27.75
CA LEU A 8 -3.21 -0.52 -26.83
C LEU A 8 -3.82 0.75 -27.45
N ASN A 9 -3.04 1.53 -28.19
CA ASN A 9 -3.56 2.69 -28.95
C ASN A 9 -4.53 2.27 -30.03
N LEU A 10 -4.25 1.18 -30.75
CA LEU A 10 -5.17 0.62 -31.77
C LEU A 10 -6.47 0.14 -31.13
N ALA A 11 -6.38 -0.58 -29.99
CA ALA A 11 -7.56 -1.04 -29.25
C ALA A 11 -8.41 0.12 -28.75
N LYS A 12 -7.80 1.19 -28.23
CA LYS A 12 -8.48 2.43 -27.84
C LYS A 12 -9.16 3.11 -29.03
N TYR A 13 -8.52 3.13 -30.19
CA TYR A 13 -9.12 3.68 -31.42
C TYR A 13 -10.38 2.91 -31.84
N LEU A 14 -10.35 1.58 -31.68
CA LEU A 14 -11.46 0.70 -32.03
C LEU A 14 -12.61 0.73 -31.01
N ASN A 15 -12.31 0.99 -29.74
CA ASN A 15 -13.30 1.08 -28.66
C ASN A 15 -12.92 2.18 -27.67
N GLN A 16 -13.40 3.39 -27.93
CA GLN A 16 -13.07 4.59 -27.15
C GLN A 16 -13.68 4.60 -25.75
N ASP A 17 -14.74 3.84 -25.52
CA ASP A 17 -15.44 3.78 -24.22
C ASP A 17 -14.84 2.73 -23.28
N PHE A 18 -13.88 1.93 -23.74
CA PHE A 18 -13.25 0.90 -22.92
C PHE A 18 -11.97 1.42 -22.24
N HIS A 19 -12.14 2.20 -21.19
CA HIS A 19 -11.09 2.96 -20.49
C HIS A 19 -9.97 2.11 -19.87
N ILE A 20 -10.12 0.77 -19.80
CA ILE A 20 -9.05 -0.11 -19.32
C ILE A 20 -7.79 -0.03 -20.21
N PHE A 21 -7.93 0.25 -21.49
CA PHE A 21 -6.79 0.40 -22.38
C PHE A 21 -5.94 1.63 -22.01
N ASP A 22 -6.59 2.71 -21.58
CA ASP A 22 -5.89 3.90 -21.09
C ASP A 22 -5.10 3.58 -19.83
N THR A 23 -5.70 2.79 -18.91
CA THR A 23 -5.05 2.36 -17.67
C THR A 23 -3.79 1.55 -17.98
N LEU A 24 -3.90 0.55 -18.87
CA LEU A 24 -2.76 -0.28 -19.26
C LEU A 24 -1.67 0.53 -20.01
N LEU A 25 -2.07 1.49 -20.82
CA LEU A 25 -1.14 2.37 -21.52
C LEU A 25 -0.37 3.26 -20.53
N ALA A 26 -1.07 3.84 -19.53
CA ALA A 26 -0.45 4.64 -18.47
C ALA A 26 0.53 3.81 -17.64
N GLU A 27 0.17 2.57 -17.29
CA GLU A 27 1.05 1.64 -16.60
C GLU A 27 2.29 1.28 -17.42
N ASN A 28 2.14 1.08 -18.72
CA ASN A 28 3.28 0.82 -19.59
C ASN A 28 4.27 1.99 -19.62
N PHE A 29 3.80 3.24 -19.69
CA PHE A 29 4.67 4.42 -19.60
C PHE A 29 5.32 4.51 -18.21
N LEU A 30 4.57 4.25 -17.16
CA LEU A 30 5.10 4.21 -15.79
C LEU A 30 6.25 3.20 -15.65
N ASN A 31 6.07 1.99 -16.19
CA ASN A 31 7.08 0.93 -16.15
C ASN A 31 8.32 1.23 -17.02
N GLN A 32 8.17 2.09 -18.01
CA GLN A 32 9.29 2.60 -18.83
C GLN A 32 10.01 3.79 -18.20
N GLY A 33 9.50 4.33 -17.08
CA GLY A 33 10.02 5.53 -16.44
C GLY A 33 9.59 6.83 -17.13
N ASP A 34 8.70 6.78 -18.12
CA ASP A 34 8.12 7.99 -18.72
C ASP A 34 6.98 8.55 -17.86
N PHE A 35 7.39 9.15 -16.73
CA PHE A 35 6.47 9.72 -15.76
C PHE A 35 5.61 10.85 -16.33
N THR A 36 6.10 11.56 -17.33
CA THR A 36 5.37 12.65 -17.98
C THR A 36 4.15 12.13 -18.71
N GLN A 37 4.33 11.13 -19.58
CA GLN A 37 3.23 10.53 -20.32
C GLN A 37 2.30 9.75 -19.39
N ALA A 38 2.86 9.00 -18.42
CA ALA A 38 2.06 8.28 -17.43
C ALA A 38 1.12 9.22 -16.65
N LYS A 39 1.65 10.33 -16.10
CA LYS A 39 0.84 11.33 -15.38
C LYS A 39 -0.25 11.95 -16.25
N LYS A 40 0.07 12.27 -17.50
CA LYS A 40 -0.90 12.84 -18.45
C LYS A 40 -2.08 11.92 -18.63
N ILE A 41 -1.84 10.64 -18.94
CA ILE A 41 -2.91 9.66 -19.17
C ILE A 41 -3.67 9.37 -17.88
N PHE A 42 -2.99 9.20 -16.73
CA PHE A 42 -3.68 9.04 -15.44
C PHE A 42 -4.56 10.25 -15.10
N GLN A 43 -4.17 11.46 -15.49
CA GLN A 43 -4.97 12.65 -15.28
C GLN A 43 -6.25 12.65 -16.12
N GLU A 44 -6.17 12.19 -17.37
CA GLU A 44 -7.35 11.98 -18.24
C GLU A 44 -8.27 10.91 -17.64
N ILE A 45 -7.75 9.74 -17.27
CA ILE A 45 -8.49 8.63 -16.65
C ILE A 45 -9.20 9.07 -15.38
N SER A 46 -8.62 9.98 -14.60
CA SER A 46 -9.20 10.43 -13.33
C SER A 46 -10.59 11.08 -13.49
N ASN A 47 -10.99 11.44 -14.69
CA ASN A 47 -12.29 12.04 -15.01
C ASN A 47 -13.37 10.99 -15.29
N TYR A 48 -13.05 9.71 -15.44
CA TYR A 48 -13.99 8.65 -15.81
C TYR A 48 -14.83 8.10 -14.62
N GLY A 49 -14.78 8.74 -13.47
CA GLY A 49 -15.56 8.38 -12.28
C GLY A 49 -14.71 8.12 -11.04
N SER A 50 -15.37 7.89 -9.91
CA SER A 50 -14.70 7.84 -8.61
C SER A 50 -13.66 6.73 -8.47
N VAL A 51 -13.92 5.56 -9.05
CA VAL A 51 -12.99 4.41 -9.03
C VAL A 51 -11.72 4.74 -9.83
N PHE A 52 -11.89 5.29 -11.03
CA PHE A 52 -10.77 5.71 -11.88
C PHE A 52 -10.03 6.90 -11.26
N ASN A 53 -10.74 7.84 -10.64
CA ASN A 53 -10.11 8.95 -9.93
C ASN A 53 -9.20 8.44 -8.81
N TRP A 54 -9.71 7.59 -7.92
CA TRP A 54 -8.92 7.02 -6.83
C TRP A 54 -7.68 6.29 -7.32
N TYR A 55 -7.87 5.38 -8.28
CA TYR A 55 -6.77 4.62 -8.88
C TYR A 55 -5.70 5.55 -9.48
N SER A 56 -6.11 6.50 -10.34
CA SER A 56 -5.19 7.41 -11.02
C SER A 56 -4.46 8.33 -10.06
N LYS A 57 -5.15 8.90 -9.06
CA LYS A 57 -4.50 9.76 -8.05
C LYS A 57 -3.52 8.99 -7.19
N LYS A 58 -3.80 7.70 -6.90
CA LYS A 58 -2.85 6.82 -6.23
C LYS A 58 -1.57 6.63 -7.05
N GLN A 59 -1.68 6.37 -8.37
CA GLN A 59 -0.51 6.22 -9.25
C GLN A 59 0.26 7.56 -9.42
N ILE A 60 -0.45 8.67 -9.62
CA ILE A 60 0.17 10.00 -9.70
C ILE A 60 0.93 10.32 -8.40
N SER A 61 0.36 10.01 -7.24
CA SER A 61 1.03 10.23 -5.95
C SER A 61 2.30 9.40 -5.81
N ARG A 62 2.31 8.15 -6.29
CA ARG A 62 3.53 7.31 -6.33
C ARG A 62 4.62 7.91 -7.23
N ILE A 63 4.24 8.41 -8.40
CA ILE A 63 5.16 9.11 -9.30
C ILE A 63 5.75 10.35 -8.62
N LEU A 64 4.91 11.17 -7.98
CA LEU A 64 5.35 12.36 -7.26
C LEU A 64 6.34 12.05 -6.14
N ILE A 65 6.18 10.91 -5.44
CA ILE A 65 7.18 10.45 -4.46
C ILE A 65 8.53 10.16 -5.13
N GLN A 66 8.54 9.49 -6.29
CA GLN A 66 9.76 9.21 -7.04
C GLN A 66 10.42 10.50 -7.57
N GLU A 67 9.62 11.50 -7.92
CA GLU A 67 10.07 12.84 -8.32
C GLU A 67 10.50 13.71 -7.10
N LYS A 68 10.47 13.16 -5.88
CA LYS A 68 10.80 13.85 -4.61
C LYS A 68 9.83 14.99 -4.23
N GLU A 69 8.63 14.98 -4.79
CA GLU A 69 7.55 15.93 -4.49
C GLU A 69 6.60 15.39 -3.39
N LYS A 70 7.16 14.97 -2.24
CA LYS A 70 6.43 14.26 -1.16
C LYS A 70 5.16 14.99 -0.69
N GLU A 71 5.25 16.30 -0.44
CA GLU A 71 4.10 17.07 0.06
C GLU A 71 2.97 17.16 -0.97
N LYS A 72 3.32 17.30 -2.24
CA LYS A 72 2.34 17.30 -3.34
C LYS A 72 1.68 15.93 -3.51
N ALA A 73 2.45 14.86 -3.35
CA ALA A 73 1.94 13.49 -3.38
C ALA A 73 0.91 13.25 -2.25
N LEU A 74 1.27 13.62 -1.02
CA LEU A 74 0.40 13.52 0.15
C LEU A 74 -0.89 14.31 -0.04
N LYS A 75 -0.79 15.55 -0.51
CA LYS A 75 -1.97 16.38 -0.80
C LYS A 75 -2.84 15.75 -1.89
N THR A 76 -2.25 15.33 -3.01
CA THR A 76 -2.99 14.74 -4.14
C THR A 76 -3.82 13.53 -3.71
N LEU A 77 -3.22 12.62 -2.94
CA LEU A 77 -3.94 11.43 -2.48
C LEU A 77 -4.97 11.73 -1.40
N ARG A 78 -4.65 12.65 -0.47
CA ARG A 78 -5.58 13.12 0.58
C ARG A 78 -6.84 13.74 -0.03
N ASP A 79 -6.68 14.63 -1.00
CA ASP A 79 -7.81 15.30 -1.66
C ASP A 79 -8.69 14.29 -2.39
N SER A 80 -8.10 13.34 -3.11
CA SER A 80 -8.83 12.26 -3.76
C SER A 80 -9.54 11.37 -2.74
N PHE A 81 -8.88 10.96 -1.66
CA PHE A 81 -9.47 10.14 -0.60
C PHE A 81 -10.67 10.84 0.04
N ASN A 82 -10.55 12.14 0.32
CA ASN A 82 -11.63 12.93 0.91
C ASN A 82 -12.83 13.08 -0.03
N SER A 83 -12.63 13.07 -1.34
CA SER A 83 -13.70 13.16 -2.34
C SER A 83 -14.56 11.90 -2.46
N ILE A 84 -14.10 10.75 -1.97
CA ILE A 84 -14.86 9.50 -1.98
C ILE A 84 -16.00 9.61 -0.95
N LYS A 85 -17.25 9.56 -1.42
CA LYS A 85 -18.44 9.67 -0.55
C LYS A 85 -18.55 8.49 0.42
N THR A 86 -18.46 7.27 -0.11
CA THR A 86 -18.50 6.03 0.69
C THR A 86 -17.21 5.27 0.47
N LYS A 87 -16.38 5.24 1.50
CA LYS A 87 -15.08 4.57 1.47
C LYS A 87 -15.21 3.12 1.89
N GLY A 88 -14.81 2.21 1.03
CA GLY A 88 -14.66 0.79 1.38
C GLY A 88 -13.37 0.54 2.15
N VAL A 89 -13.28 -0.64 2.75
CA VAL A 89 -12.09 -1.04 3.54
C VAL A 89 -10.80 -1.05 2.72
N TYR A 90 -10.89 -1.33 1.43
CA TYR A 90 -9.71 -1.36 0.54
C TYR A 90 -9.18 0.04 0.23
N GLU A 91 -10.04 1.05 0.02
CA GLU A 91 -9.61 2.43 -0.16
C GLU A 91 -8.99 2.99 1.12
N ILE A 92 -9.56 2.65 2.28
CA ILE A 92 -9.01 3.05 3.59
C ILE A 92 -7.64 2.39 3.79
N TYR A 93 -7.51 1.10 3.44
CA TYR A 93 -6.24 0.38 3.53
C TYR A 93 -5.16 0.96 2.62
N ASP A 94 -5.47 1.19 1.36
CA ASP A 94 -4.54 1.81 0.40
C ASP A 94 -4.04 3.17 0.89
N TYR A 95 -4.94 3.96 1.50
CA TYR A 95 -4.57 5.27 2.04
C TYR A 95 -3.68 5.15 3.29
N ALA A 96 -4.02 4.23 4.21
CA ALA A 96 -3.20 3.96 5.39
C ALA A 96 -1.79 3.48 5.01
N GLU A 97 -1.68 2.56 4.04
CA GLU A 97 -0.39 2.09 3.51
C GLU A 97 0.43 3.24 2.90
N PHE A 98 -0.22 4.12 2.14
CA PHE A 98 0.46 5.28 1.57
C PHE A 98 1.00 6.22 2.66
N LEU A 99 0.22 6.47 3.70
CA LEU A 99 0.63 7.29 4.85
C LEU A 99 1.82 6.66 5.58
N LYS A 100 1.74 5.36 5.92
CA LYS A 100 2.82 4.61 6.58
C LYS A 100 4.11 4.66 5.76
N ASN A 101 4.02 4.39 4.46
CA ASN A 101 5.18 4.38 3.56
C ASN A 101 5.80 5.78 3.36
N ASN A 102 5.08 6.83 3.75
CA ASN A 102 5.55 8.21 3.74
C ASN A 102 5.79 8.77 5.15
N GLU A 103 5.95 7.89 6.15
CA GLU A 103 6.33 8.23 7.53
C GLU A 103 5.27 9.07 8.28
N LYS A 104 4.01 9.02 7.84
CA LYS A 104 2.87 9.62 8.55
C LYS A 104 2.22 8.56 9.45
N PHE A 105 3.01 8.05 10.40
CA PHE A 105 2.65 6.87 11.20
C PHE A 105 1.44 7.08 12.09
N GLU A 106 1.32 8.23 12.75
CA GLU A 106 0.17 8.54 13.60
C GLU A 106 -1.13 8.59 12.79
N GLU A 107 -1.09 9.23 11.60
CA GLU A 107 -2.24 9.26 10.69
C GLU A 107 -2.57 7.84 10.18
N ALA A 108 -1.56 7.04 9.82
CA ALA A 108 -1.75 5.67 9.36
C ALA A 108 -2.44 4.79 10.41
N ILE A 109 -2.04 4.90 11.69
CA ILE A 109 -2.64 4.18 12.82
C ILE A 109 -4.15 4.46 12.91
N ILE A 110 -4.58 5.70 12.71
CA ILE A 110 -5.99 6.07 12.75
C ILE A 110 -6.78 5.30 11.68
N TYR A 111 -6.25 5.23 10.46
CA TYR A 111 -6.95 4.54 9.37
C TYR A 111 -6.88 3.01 9.49
N TYR A 112 -5.78 2.44 9.92
CA TYR A 112 -5.72 1.01 10.23
C TYR A 112 -6.70 0.63 11.34
N THR A 113 -6.83 1.46 12.38
CA THR A 113 -7.80 1.21 13.46
C THR A 113 -9.22 1.22 12.92
N LYS A 114 -9.58 2.20 12.07
CA LYS A 114 -10.90 2.23 11.40
C LYS A 114 -11.18 0.97 10.59
N ILE A 115 -10.17 0.40 9.93
CA ILE A 115 -10.36 -0.87 9.20
C ILE A 115 -10.66 -2.00 10.17
N LEU A 116 -9.88 -2.13 11.26
CA LEU A 116 -10.06 -3.20 12.24
C LEU A 116 -11.39 -3.11 13.00
N ASP A 117 -12.00 -1.93 13.06
CA ASP A 117 -13.35 -1.74 13.58
C ASP A 117 -14.45 -2.20 12.58
N LEU A 118 -14.11 -2.36 11.29
CA LEU A 118 -15.03 -2.71 10.22
C LEU A 118 -14.94 -4.17 9.77
N ILE A 119 -13.85 -4.86 10.08
CA ILE A 119 -13.58 -6.23 9.64
C ILE A 119 -13.39 -7.19 10.81
N ASP A 120 -13.69 -8.46 10.60
CA ASP A 120 -13.35 -9.52 11.55
C ASP A 120 -11.95 -10.11 11.29
N ARG A 121 -11.50 -10.99 12.20
CA ARG A 121 -10.17 -11.62 12.12
C ARG A 121 -9.99 -12.50 10.86
N LYS A 122 -11.06 -13.04 10.30
CA LYS A 122 -11.00 -13.90 9.10
C LYS A 122 -10.94 -13.11 7.79
N HIS A 123 -11.13 -11.80 7.86
CA HIS A 123 -11.06 -10.97 6.67
C HIS A 123 -9.63 -10.94 6.09
N PRO A 124 -9.44 -11.06 4.75
CA PRO A 124 -8.11 -11.12 4.11
C PRO A 124 -7.19 -9.91 4.41
N LEU A 125 -7.76 -8.76 4.76
CA LEU A 125 -7.00 -7.58 5.15
C LEU A 125 -6.57 -7.59 6.61
N PHE A 126 -7.11 -8.45 7.48
CA PHE A 126 -6.82 -8.40 8.91
C PHE A 126 -5.30 -8.55 9.19
N PRO A 127 -4.59 -9.59 8.69
CA PRO A 127 -3.15 -9.73 8.94
C PRO A 127 -2.34 -8.54 8.42
N LYS A 128 -2.67 -8.04 7.23
CA LYS A 128 -1.97 -6.91 6.62
C LYS A 128 -2.22 -5.60 7.37
N THR A 129 -3.43 -5.42 7.91
CA THR A 129 -3.82 -4.22 8.64
C THR A 129 -3.17 -4.19 10.02
N THR A 130 -3.14 -5.33 10.73
CA THR A 130 -2.46 -5.46 12.02
C THR A 130 -0.95 -5.34 11.87
N ASP A 131 -0.35 -5.92 10.82
CA ASP A 131 1.06 -5.71 10.49
C ASP A 131 1.38 -4.22 10.24
N GLY A 132 0.66 -3.58 9.34
CA GLY A 132 0.87 -2.16 9.01
C GLY A 132 0.70 -1.23 10.22
N ARG A 133 -0.29 -1.49 11.09
CA ARG A 133 -0.49 -0.74 12.32
C ARG A 133 0.61 -1.04 13.35
N GLY A 134 1.02 -2.29 13.47
CA GLY A 134 2.10 -2.72 14.36
C GLY A 134 3.42 -2.04 14.02
N VAL A 135 3.81 -2.04 12.74
CA VAL A 135 4.98 -1.29 12.26
C VAL A 135 4.84 0.21 12.57
N SER A 136 3.66 0.79 12.35
CA SER A 136 3.45 2.21 12.63
C SER A 136 3.56 2.53 14.12
N TYR A 137 3.06 1.66 15.02
CA TYR A 137 3.23 1.80 16.47
C TYR A 137 4.70 1.71 16.88
N GLU A 138 5.46 0.79 16.29
CA GLU A 138 6.91 0.69 16.58
C GLU A 138 7.64 1.97 16.20
N ARG A 139 7.35 2.54 15.03
CA ARG A 139 7.96 3.77 14.54
C ARG A 139 7.69 4.99 15.40
N ILE A 140 6.56 5.05 16.10
CA ILE A 140 6.25 6.10 17.07
C ILE A 140 6.67 5.75 18.51
N GLY A 141 7.32 4.60 18.72
CA GLY A 141 7.85 4.17 20.01
C GLY A 141 6.87 3.40 20.92
N ASP A 142 5.64 3.12 20.48
CA ASP A 142 4.66 2.34 21.27
C ASP A 142 4.85 0.84 21.03
N TRP A 143 5.96 0.32 21.55
CA TRP A 143 6.33 -1.08 21.37
C TRP A 143 5.28 -2.08 21.86
N LYS A 144 4.61 -1.78 22.97
CA LYS A 144 3.61 -2.71 23.54
C LYS A 144 2.46 -2.97 22.57
N LYS A 145 1.99 -1.94 21.88
CA LYS A 145 0.96 -2.08 20.87
C LYS A 145 1.50 -2.70 19.58
N ALA A 146 2.73 -2.34 19.21
CA ALA A 146 3.41 -2.91 18.06
C ALA A 146 3.54 -4.43 18.16
N GLU A 147 4.10 -4.94 19.26
CA GLU A 147 4.26 -6.38 19.50
C GLU A 147 2.93 -7.12 19.45
N LYS A 148 1.89 -6.56 20.08
CA LYS A 148 0.54 -7.14 20.06
C LYS A 148 0.01 -7.27 18.62
N ASP A 149 0.06 -6.21 17.84
CA ASP A 149 -0.46 -6.19 16.48
C ASP A 149 0.32 -7.12 15.54
N LEU A 150 1.65 -7.18 15.67
CA LEU A 150 2.49 -8.10 14.90
C LEU A 150 2.19 -9.57 15.23
N LEU A 151 1.99 -9.90 16.52
CA LEU A 151 1.58 -11.23 16.94
C LEU A 151 0.16 -11.58 16.46
N ASP A 152 -0.77 -10.63 16.53
CA ASP A 152 -2.13 -10.80 15.97
C ASP A 152 -2.09 -11.08 14.45
N SER A 153 -1.21 -10.40 13.71
CA SER A 153 -0.98 -10.68 12.28
C SER A 153 -0.49 -12.11 12.05
N LEU A 154 0.53 -12.55 12.80
CA LEU A 154 1.10 -13.89 12.67
C LEU A 154 0.16 -15.00 13.12
N SER A 155 -0.80 -14.73 14.01
CA SER A 155 -1.79 -15.73 14.43
C SER A 155 -2.75 -16.11 13.31
N GLU A 156 -3.09 -15.17 12.43
CA GLU A 156 -3.98 -15.39 11.29
C GLU A 156 -3.23 -15.76 9.99
N SER A 157 -1.95 -15.36 9.90
CA SER A 157 -1.09 -15.66 8.75
C SER A 157 0.34 -15.97 9.23
N PRO A 158 0.62 -17.23 9.63
CA PRO A 158 1.85 -17.59 10.35
C PRO A 158 3.11 -17.64 9.49
N ASP A 159 2.98 -17.59 8.17
CA ASP A 159 4.10 -17.73 7.23
C ASP A 159 4.50 -16.43 6.53
N GLN A 160 4.25 -15.31 7.20
CA GLN A 160 4.69 -13.99 6.74
C GLN A 160 6.17 -13.75 7.10
N ALA A 161 7.09 -14.19 6.24
CA ALA A 161 8.54 -14.09 6.49
C ALA A 161 9.01 -12.68 6.88
N TYR A 162 8.39 -11.63 6.29
CA TYR A 162 8.70 -10.24 6.62
C TYR A 162 8.31 -9.90 8.07
N VAL A 163 7.08 -10.23 8.50
CA VAL A 163 6.57 -9.92 9.85
C VAL A 163 7.37 -10.71 10.91
N ILE A 164 7.67 -11.99 10.61
CA ILE A 164 8.51 -12.83 11.48
C ILE A 164 9.88 -12.18 11.68
N ASN A 165 10.56 -11.79 10.59
CA ASN A 165 11.84 -11.11 10.67
C ASN A 165 11.76 -9.82 11.48
N TYR A 166 10.76 -8.98 11.18
CA TYR A 166 10.58 -7.69 11.83
C TYR A 166 10.42 -7.82 13.35
N LEU A 167 9.54 -8.71 13.79
CA LEU A 167 9.30 -8.98 15.20
C LEU A 167 10.55 -9.55 15.89
N ALA A 168 11.21 -10.53 15.26
CA ALA A 168 12.41 -11.17 15.83
C ALA A 168 13.56 -10.19 15.97
N TYR A 169 13.85 -9.37 14.95
CA TYR A 169 14.88 -8.33 15.06
C TYR A 169 14.57 -7.31 16.15
N THR A 170 13.32 -6.87 16.27
CA THR A 170 12.93 -5.91 17.30
C THR A 170 13.06 -6.50 18.70
N TRP A 171 12.75 -7.78 18.90
CA TRP A 171 13.00 -8.47 20.18
C TRP A 171 14.49 -8.54 20.51
N ILE A 172 15.36 -8.84 19.53
CA ILE A 172 16.80 -8.89 19.72
C ILE A 172 17.33 -7.50 20.12
N GLU A 173 16.96 -6.45 19.41
CA GLU A 173 17.36 -5.07 19.69
C GLU A 173 16.95 -4.63 21.11
N LYS A 174 15.81 -5.11 21.58
CA LYS A 174 15.31 -4.84 22.93
C LYS A 174 15.89 -5.78 24.01
N GLY A 175 16.69 -6.77 23.64
CA GLY A 175 17.27 -7.75 24.55
C GLY A 175 16.25 -8.70 25.17
N VAL A 176 15.11 -8.93 24.52
CA VAL A 176 14.05 -9.83 25.00
C VAL A 176 13.87 -11.00 24.05
N LYS A 177 13.39 -12.16 24.57
CA LYS A 177 13.02 -13.35 23.79
C LYS A 177 14.08 -13.80 22.75
N ILE A 178 15.36 -13.74 23.10
CA ILE A 178 16.48 -13.98 22.16
C ILE A 178 16.38 -15.37 21.51
N ASN A 179 16.13 -16.43 22.28
CA ASN A 179 16.05 -17.80 21.76
C ASN A 179 14.84 -17.98 20.80
N GLU A 180 13.68 -17.39 21.15
CA GLU A 180 12.52 -17.38 20.28
C GLU A 180 12.82 -16.62 18.99
N SER A 181 13.50 -15.48 19.07
CA SER A 181 13.88 -14.67 17.91
C SER A 181 14.77 -15.43 16.95
N LEU A 182 15.77 -16.18 17.45
CA LEU A 182 16.64 -17.01 16.61
C LEU A 182 15.84 -18.07 15.85
N SER A 183 14.94 -18.79 16.54
CA SER A 183 14.06 -19.77 15.91
C SER A 183 13.15 -19.14 14.85
N MET A 184 12.62 -17.95 15.10
CA MET A 184 11.80 -17.21 14.15
C MET A 184 12.60 -16.78 12.92
N LEU A 185 13.83 -16.31 13.07
CA LEU A 185 14.69 -15.96 11.94
C LEU A 185 15.04 -17.17 11.08
N GLU A 186 15.29 -18.33 11.68
CA GLU A 186 15.48 -19.58 10.93
C GLU A 186 14.23 -19.98 10.13
N LYS A 187 13.03 -19.84 10.74
CA LYS A 187 11.76 -20.06 10.04
C LYS A 187 11.61 -19.09 8.87
N ALA A 188 11.83 -17.80 9.08
CA ALA A 188 11.69 -16.79 8.04
C ALA A 188 12.65 -17.02 6.86
N ASN A 189 13.87 -17.50 7.14
CA ASN A 189 14.85 -17.83 6.09
C ASN A 189 14.37 -19.01 5.23
N LYS A 190 13.81 -20.05 5.87
CA LYS A 190 13.21 -21.20 5.15
C LYS A 190 12.01 -20.83 4.29
N LEU A 191 11.23 -19.81 4.67
CA LEU A 191 10.08 -19.34 3.90
C LEU A 191 10.47 -18.50 2.66
N LYS A 192 11.70 -18.02 2.59
CA LYS A 192 12.23 -17.25 1.45
C LYS A 192 12.99 -18.08 0.43
N SER A 193 13.38 -19.32 0.79
CA SER A 193 14.09 -20.27 -0.07
C SER A 193 13.09 -21.05 -0.94
#